data_26ceb11ebd7eb3608270f8b2354554ff
#
_entry.id   26ceb11ebd7eb3608270f8b2354554ff
#
_cell.length_a   1.000
_cell.length_b   1.000
_cell.length_c   1.000
_cell.angle_alpha   90.00
_cell.angle_beta   90.00
_cell.angle_gamma   90.00
#
_symmetry.space_group_name_H-M   'P 1'
#
loop_
_entity.id
_entity.type
_entity.pdbx_description
1 polymer ?
#
loop_
_entity_poly.entity_id
_entity_poly.type
_entity_poly.pdbx_seq_one_letter_code
_entity_poly.pdbx_strand_id
1 'polypeptide(L)'
;MAGIDAVGFQARDRSDLGQEDPRQVIDDLARLVNPTGRLGIAGVFTTTDAAPAPEGGHADGSLRVPWAALFNKGVTVGFGRTHDRRYTTHLRDLIISGRARPGQVITHHESLENAPSIYDRFDRRVDGIVKAVFNH
;
A
#
# COMPACT_ATOMS: atom_id res chain seq x y z
N MET A 1 16.37 -10.86 -3.49
CA MET A 1 15.05 -10.65 -2.81
C MET A 1 14.44 -9.35 -3.31
N ALA A 2 13.11 -9.31 -3.43
CA ALA A 2 12.40 -8.08 -3.75
C ALA A 2 11.45 -7.73 -2.60
N GLY A 3 11.16 -6.44 -2.42
CA GLY A 3 10.20 -5.91 -1.48
C GLY A 3 9.24 -4.95 -2.16
N ILE A 4 8.02 -4.84 -1.64
CA ILE A 4 7.00 -3.96 -2.18
C ILE A 4 6.39 -3.15 -1.05
N ASP A 5 6.34 -1.83 -1.23
CA ASP A 5 5.47 -0.95 -0.46
C ASP A 5 4.15 -0.80 -1.22
N ALA A 6 3.07 -1.26 -0.62
CA ALA A 6 1.71 -1.13 -1.13
C ALA A 6 0.80 -0.34 -0.15
N VAL A 7 1.39 0.36 0.81
CA VAL A 7 0.69 1.15 1.83
C VAL A 7 0.76 2.63 1.51
N GLY A 8 1.97 3.16 1.34
CA GLY A 8 2.18 4.57 1.11
C GLY A 8 2.15 5.40 2.41
N PHE A 9 1.68 6.65 2.32
CA PHE A 9 1.76 7.62 3.41
C PHE A 9 0.93 7.27 4.65
N GLN A 10 0.00 6.31 4.57
CA GLN A 10 -0.82 5.84 5.69
C GLN A 10 -0.17 4.66 6.45
N ALA A 11 1.12 4.42 6.26
CA ALA A 11 1.85 3.44 7.05
C ALA A 11 1.81 3.80 8.54
N ARG A 12 1.76 2.78 9.39
CA ARG A 12 1.70 2.99 10.85
C ARG A 12 3.06 2.81 11.47
N ASP A 13 3.36 3.63 12.47
CA ASP A 13 4.54 3.46 13.30
C ASP A 13 4.50 2.09 14.00
N ARG A 14 5.62 1.39 14.00
CA ARG A 14 5.71 0.06 14.62
C ARG A 14 5.58 0.10 16.15
N SER A 15 6.04 1.16 16.79
CA SER A 15 6.00 1.31 18.24
C SER A 15 4.68 1.88 18.73
N ASP A 16 3.96 2.62 17.88
CA ASP A 16 2.63 3.17 18.16
C ASP A 16 1.71 3.06 16.93
N LEU A 17 0.92 2.00 16.89
CA LEU A 17 -0.02 1.75 15.78
C LEU A 17 -1.12 2.81 15.64
N GLY A 18 -1.28 3.69 16.62
CA GLY A 18 -2.17 4.85 16.54
C GLY A 18 -1.60 5.98 15.69
N GLN A 19 -0.28 6.01 15.50
CA GLN A 19 0.42 7.04 14.74
C GLN A 19 0.73 6.60 13.30
N GLU A 20 0.63 7.54 12.37
CA GLU A 20 1.09 7.33 10.99
C GLU A 20 2.58 7.71 10.89
N ASP A 21 3.38 6.81 10.31
CA ASP A 21 4.74 7.11 9.86
C ASP A 21 4.90 6.67 8.40
N PRO A 22 4.84 7.60 7.45
CA PRO A 22 5.00 7.31 6.02
C PRO A 22 6.30 6.62 5.66
N ARG A 23 7.33 6.70 6.52
CA ARG A 23 8.64 6.11 6.29
C ARG A 23 8.73 4.66 6.73
N GLN A 24 7.84 4.21 7.61
CA GLN A 24 7.96 2.92 8.29
C GLN A 24 8.19 1.75 7.32
N VAL A 25 7.39 1.65 6.27
CA VAL A 25 7.52 0.55 5.29
C VAL A 25 8.81 0.68 4.48
N ILE A 26 9.18 1.89 4.07
CA ILE A 26 10.42 2.13 3.30
C ILE A 26 11.65 1.82 4.15
N ASP A 27 11.66 2.23 5.41
CA ASP A 27 12.75 1.95 6.35
C ASP A 27 12.89 0.44 6.61
N ASP A 28 11.78 -0.26 6.76
CA ASP A 28 11.76 -1.71 6.91
C ASP A 28 12.27 -2.43 5.67
N LEU A 29 11.82 -2.02 4.49
CA LEU A 29 12.29 -2.58 3.24
C LEU A 29 13.78 -2.32 3.03
N ALA A 30 14.28 -1.13 3.37
CA ALA A 30 15.71 -0.82 3.30
C ALA A 30 16.56 -1.70 4.22
N ARG A 31 16.02 -2.11 5.37
CA ARG A 31 16.69 -3.05 6.28
C ARG A 31 16.66 -4.50 5.76
N LEU A 32 15.51 -4.94 5.27
CA LEU A 32 15.25 -6.34 4.93
C LEU A 32 15.75 -6.75 3.55
N VAL A 33 15.81 -5.83 2.58
CA VAL A 33 16.24 -6.15 1.22
C VAL A 33 17.71 -6.56 1.19
N ASN A 34 18.01 -7.63 0.48
CA ASN A 34 19.39 -8.08 0.28
C ASN A 34 20.16 -7.12 -0.64
N PRO A 35 21.51 -7.12 -0.59
CA PRO A 35 22.33 -6.45 -1.59
C PRO A 35 21.89 -6.83 -3.01
N THR A 36 21.93 -5.86 -3.93
CA THR A 36 21.46 -5.97 -5.32
C THR A 36 19.95 -6.30 -5.48
N GLY A 37 19.17 -6.16 -4.41
CA GLY A 37 17.76 -6.42 -4.42
C GLY A 37 16.94 -5.36 -5.15
N ARG A 38 15.61 -5.52 -5.18
CA ARG A 38 14.70 -4.60 -5.85
C ARG A 38 13.59 -4.18 -4.90
N LEU A 39 13.23 -2.89 -4.95
CA LEU A 39 12.07 -2.34 -4.26
C LEU A 39 11.07 -1.80 -5.29
N GLY A 40 9.80 -2.14 -5.08
CA GLY A 40 8.67 -1.55 -5.79
C GLY A 40 7.86 -0.70 -4.84
N ILE A 41 7.67 0.58 -5.15
CA ILE A 41 6.83 1.49 -4.35
C ILE A 41 5.55 1.74 -5.16
N ALA A 42 4.50 1.03 -4.78
CA ALA A 42 3.15 1.16 -5.35
C ALA A 42 2.22 1.94 -4.40
N GLY A 43 2.64 2.13 -3.16
CA GLY A 43 1.95 2.98 -2.19
C GLY A 43 1.81 4.42 -2.69
N VAL A 44 0.74 5.09 -2.26
CA VAL A 44 0.44 6.46 -2.69
C VAL A 44 1.18 7.46 -1.81
N PHE A 45 2.00 8.30 -2.45
CA PHE A 45 2.73 9.40 -1.83
C PHE A 45 2.46 10.68 -2.65
N THR A 46 1.24 11.18 -2.57
CA THR A 46 0.85 12.40 -3.28
C THR A 46 0.52 13.52 -2.29
N THR A 47 0.82 14.75 -2.70
CA THR A 47 0.30 15.93 -2.00
C THR A 47 -1.21 15.95 -2.12
N THR A 48 -1.89 16.22 -1.02
CA THR A 48 -3.30 16.61 -1.05
C THR A 48 -3.39 18.00 -0.47
N ASP A 49 -3.97 18.92 -1.20
CA ASP A 49 -4.20 20.30 -0.74
C ASP A 49 -5.13 20.38 0.48
N ALA A 50 -5.72 19.28 0.89
CA ALA A 50 -6.78 19.21 1.90
C ALA A 50 -6.38 18.57 3.24
N ALA A 51 -5.18 18.00 3.38
CA ALA A 51 -4.77 17.36 4.63
C ALA A 51 -3.44 17.91 5.12
N PRO A 52 -3.26 18.06 6.45
CA PRO A 52 -1.95 18.35 7.01
C PRO A 52 -0.96 17.27 6.59
N ALA A 53 0.29 17.65 6.38
CA ALA A 53 1.34 16.68 6.07
C ALA A 53 1.41 15.66 7.21
N PRO A 54 1.42 14.35 6.89
CA PRO A 54 1.59 13.32 7.91
C PRO A 54 2.94 13.49 8.61
N GLU A 55 3.01 13.09 9.87
CA GLU A 55 4.23 13.18 10.65
C GLU A 55 5.37 12.42 9.95
N GLY A 56 6.48 13.11 9.67
CA GLY A 56 7.60 12.57 8.89
C GLY A 56 7.54 12.77 7.38
N GLY A 57 6.41 13.22 6.82
CA GLY A 57 6.27 13.73 5.46
C GLY A 57 6.23 15.26 5.42
N HIS A 58 6.38 15.84 4.25
CA HIS A 58 6.27 17.27 4.03
C HIS A 58 5.04 17.61 3.18
N ALA A 59 4.46 18.79 3.39
CA ALA A 59 3.29 19.27 2.64
C ALA A 59 3.53 19.32 1.12
N ASP A 60 4.78 19.41 0.69
CA ASP A 60 5.21 19.38 -0.71
C ASP A 60 5.30 17.95 -1.30
N GLY A 61 4.95 16.91 -0.51
CA GLY A 61 5.03 15.51 -0.93
C GLY A 61 6.44 14.91 -0.84
N SER A 62 7.40 15.62 -0.25
CA SER A 62 8.73 15.05 -0.02
C SER A 62 8.71 14.09 1.17
N LEU A 63 9.58 13.09 1.11
CA LEU A 63 9.73 12.08 2.15
C LEU A 63 11.21 11.81 2.41
N ARG A 64 11.59 11.70 3.67
CA ARG A 64 12.95 11.28 4.03
C ARG A 64 13.11 9.78 3.73
N VAL A 65 14.10 9.44 2.93
CA VAL A 65 14.43 8.06 2.53
C VAL A 65 15.85 7.71 3.02
N PRO A 66 16.11 6.48 3.50
CA PRO A 66 17.43 6.05 3.97
C PRO A 66 18.38 5.75 2.79
N TRP A 67 18.69 6.77 1.98
CA TRP A 67 19.46 6.64 0.74
C TRP A 67 20.83 5.98 0.93
N ALA A 68 21.54 6.28 2.01
CA ALA A 68 22.83 5.67 2.28
C ALA A 68 22.75 4.15 2.43
N ALA A 69 21.71 3.66 3.11
CA ALA A 69 21.47 2.22 3.28
C ALA A 69 21.14 1.53 1.96
N LEU A 70 20.30 2.14 1.15
CA LEU A 70 19.93 1.63 -0.17
C LEU A 70 21.12 1.65 -1.14
N PHE A 71 21.88 2.75 -1.15
CA PHE A 71 23.08 2.91 -1.99
C PHE A 71 24.13 1.84 -1.67
N ASN A 72 24.46 1.65 -0.40
CA ASN A 72 25.46 0.66 0.02
C ASN A 72 25.07 -0.78 -0.34
N LYS A 73 23.77 -1.06 -0.46
CA LYS A 73 23.27 -2.35 -0.91
C LYS A 73 23.12 -2.48 -2.43
N GLY A 74 23.33 -1.41 -3.20
CA GLY A 74 23.15 -1.41 -4.64
C GLY A 74 21.71 -1.76 -5.06
N VAL A 75 20.70 -1.25 -4.34
CA VAL A 75 19.31 -1.58 -4.56
C VAL A 75 18.75 -0.83 -5.77
N THR A 76 17.95 -1.52 -6.58
CA THR A 76 17.11 -0.88 -7.60
C THR A 76 15.77 -0.51 -7.01
N VAL A 77 15.35 0.75 -7.13
CA VAL A 77 14.05 1.23 -6.68
C VAL A 77 13.22 1.66 -7.88
N GLY A 78 12.03 1.08 -8.03
CA GLY A 78 11.01 1.51 -8.99
C GLY A 78 9.79 2.03 -8.24
N PHE A 79 9.27 3.20 -8.65
CA PHE A 79 8.07 3.78 -8.04
C PHE A 79 7.24 4.53 -9.08
N GLY A 80 5.98 4.73 -8.74
CA GLY A 80 5.03 5.46 -9.58
C GLY A 80 3.64 4.85 -9.54
N ARG A 81 2.72 5.53 -10.21
CA ARG A 81 1.35 5.01 -10.35
C ARG A 81 1.35 3.69 -11.13
N THR A 82 0.54 2.75 -10.66
CA THR A 82 0.39 1.45 -11.33
C THR A 82 -0.17 1.62 -12.74
N HIS A 83 0.49 1.00 -13.70
CA HIS A 83 0.00 0.96 -15.08
C HIS A 83 -1.06 -0.15 -15.24
N ASP A 84 -2.26 0.04 -14.71
CA ASP A 84 -3.31 -0.98 -14.61
C ASP A 84 -3.61 -1.63 -15.96
N ARG A 85 -3.72 -0.85 -17.03
CA ARG A 85 -4.00 -1.36 -18.38
C ARG A 85 -2.95 -2.35 -18.88
N ARG A 86 -1.68 -2.19 -18.49
CA ARG A 86 -0.59 -3.08 -18.88
C ARG A 86 -0.77 -4.48 -18.31
N TYR A 87 -1.37 -4.58 -17.13
CA TYR A 87 -1.48 -5.84 -16.40
C TYR A 87 -2.85 -6.49 -16.49
N THR A 88 -3.88 -5.74 -16.89
CA THR A 88 -5.29 -6.21 -16.89
C THR A 88 -5.48 -7.52 -17.65
N THR A 89 -4.96 -7.63 -18.86
CA THR A 89 -5.10 -8.86 -19.67
C THR A 89 -4.41 -10.05 -18.99
N HIS A 90 -3.18 -9.86 -18.53
CA HIS A 90 -2.43 -10.92 -17.84
C HIS A 90 -3.13 -11.37 -16.55
N LEU A 91 -3.62 -10.44 -15.74
CA LEU A 91 -4.34 -10.74 -14.50
C LEU A 91 -5.66 -11.47 -14.78
N ARG A 92 -6.42 -11.02 -15.79
CA ARG A 92 -7.63 -11.71 -16.24
C ARG A 92 -7.35 -13.17 -16.60
N ASP A 93 -6.30 -13.41 -17.37
CA ASP A 93 -5.95 -14.76 -17.82
C ASP A 93 -5.50 -15.66 -16.66
N LEU A 94 -4.83 -15.09 -15.66
CA LEU A 94 -4.52 -15.78 -14.40
C LEU A 94 -5.79 -16.19 -13.63
N ILE A 95 -6.79 -15.31 -13.60
CA ILE A 95 -8.08 -15.59 -12.93
C ILE A 95 -8.85 -16.66 -13.69
N ILE A 96 -8.98 -16.52 -15.00
CA ILE A 96 -9.69 -17.49 -15.86
C ILE A 96 -9.06 -18.90 -15.76
N SER A 97 -7.73 -18.97 -15.72
CA SER A 97 -7.01 -20.24 -15.55
C SER A 97 -7.02 -20.79 -14.12
N GLY A 98 -7.63 -20.11 -13.16
CA GLY A 98 -7.67 -20.50 -11.74
C GLY A 98 -6.34 -20.36 -11.00
N ARG A 99 -5.32 -19.77 -11.61
CA ARG A 99 -3.99 -19.55 -11.00
C ARG A 99 -4.00 -18.39 -10.03
N ALA A 100 -4.91 -17.43 -10.16
CA ALA A 100 -5.17 -16.36 -9.21
C ALA A 100 -6.64 -16.40 -8.77
N ARG A 101 -6.87 -16.24 -7.48
CA ARG A 101 -8.19 -16.24 -6.85
C ARG A 101 -8.39 -15.00 -5.99
N PRO A 102 -8.56 -13.81 -6.61
CA PRO A 102 -8.66 -12.55 -5.86
C PRO A 102 -9.89 -12.50 -4.93
N GLY A 103 -10.92 -13.30 -5.20
CA GLY A 103 -12.08 -13.41 -4.32
C GLY A 103 -11.78 -13.90 -2.90
N GLN A 104 -10.61 -14.51 -2.66
CA GLN A 104 -10.23 -14.98 -1.32
C GLN A 104 -10.04 -13.85 -0.31
N VAL A 105 -9.81 -12.62 -0.75
CA VAL A 105 -9.66 -11.47 0.14
C VAL A 105 -11.00 -10.78 0.47
N ILE A 106 -12.10 -11.19 -0.17
CA ILE A 106 -13.43 -10.64 0.09
C ILE A 106 -13.92 -11.23 1.41
N THR A 107 -14.11 -10.36 2.38
CA THR A 107 -14.60 -10.75 3.72
C THR A 107 -16.06 -10.38 3.95
N HIS A 108 -16.58 -9.40 3.21
CA HIS A 108 -17.94 -8.89 3.40
C HIS A 108 -18.65 -8.72 2.07
N HIS A 109 -19.89 -9.22 2.02
CA HIS A 109 -20.84 -8.99 0.93
C HIS A 109 -22.01 -8.22 1.50
N GLU A 110 -22.22 -7.00 1.02
CA GLU A 110 -23.18 -6.07 1.59
C GLU A 110 -24.07 -5.46 0.52
N SER A 111 -25.19 -4.91 0.93
CA SER A 111 -26.02 -4.09 0.05
C SER A 111 -25.45 -2.68 -0.04
N LEU A 112 -25.74 -1.96 -1.13
CA LEU A 112 -25.25 -0.61 -1.33
C LEU A 112 -25.75 0.36 -0.24
N GLU A 113 -26.94 0.12 0.33
CA GLU A 113 -27.50 0.91 1.42
C GLU A 113 -26.62 0.90 2.67
N ASN A 114 -25.87 -0.19 2.88
CA ASN A 114 -24.96 -0.34 4.02
C ASN A 114 -23.60 0.34 3.80
N ALA A 115 -23.35 0.93 2.64
CA ALA A 115 -22.05 1.51 2.31
C ALA A 115 -21.52 2.49 3.37
N PRO A 116 -22.29 3.47 3.90
CA PRO A 116 -21.78 4.38 4.92
C PRO A 116 -21.26 3.66 6.17
N SER A 117 -21.99 2.66 6.64
CA SER A 117 -21.61 1.86 7.82
C SER A 117 -20.35 1.02 7.55
N ILE A 118 -20.24 0.44 6.36
CA ILE A 118 -19.08 -0.38 5.97
C ILE A 118 -17.84 0.49 5.82
N TYR A 119 -17.95 1.68 5.26
CA TYR A 119 -16.83 2.61 5.17
C TYR A 119 -16.32 3.03 6.56
N ASP A 120 -17.21 3.36 7.50
CA ASP A 120 -16.83 3.71 8.87
C ASP A 120 -16.12 2.53 9.57
N ARG A 121 -16.67 1.30 9.46
CA ARG A 121 -16.06 0.10 10.04
C ARG A 121 -14.71 -0.24 9.39
N PHE A 122 -14.59 -0.06 8.09
CA PHE A 122 -13.35 -0.27 7.36
C PHE A 122 -12.25 0.72 7.79
N ASP A 123 -12.61 2.00 7.93
CA ASP A 123 -11.68 3.03 8.40
C ASP A 123 -11.19 2.75 9.81
N ARG A 124 -12.09 2.36 10.70
CA ARG A 124 -11.75 1.97 12.09
C ARG A 124 -11.06 0.60 12.20
N ARG A 125 -10.94 -0.14 11.10
CA ARG A 125 -10.32 -1.48 11.06
C ARG A 125 -10.94 -2.47 12.04
N VAL A 126 -12.25 -2.44 12.19
CA VAL A 126 -13.03 -3.35 13.04
C VAL A 126 -13.64 -4.49 12.22
N ASP A 127 -14.14 -5.51 12.91
CA ASP A 127 -14.85 -6.67 12.35
C ASP A 127 -14.08 -7.48 11.30
N GLY A 128 -12.75 -7.31 11.23
CA GLY A 128 -11.91 -8.06 10.30
C GLY A 128 -12.17 -7.77 8.81
N ILE A 129 -12.69 -6.58 8.48
CA ILE A 129 -12.94 -6.19 7.08
C ILE A 129 -11.62 -6.03 6.35
N VAL A 130 -11.38 -6.89 5.36
CA VAL A 130 -10.24 -6.79 4.44
C VAL A 130 -10.71 -6.23 3.10
N LYS A 131 -11.81 -6.76 2.57
CA LYS A 131 -12.43 -6.30 1.33
C LYS A 131 -13.94 -6.47 1.43
N ALA A 132 -14.66 -5.38 1.22
CA ALA A 132 -16.11 -5.42 1.07
C ALA A 132 -16.49 -5.31 -0.41
N VAL A 133 -17.55 -6.03 -0.80
CA VAL A 133 -18.18 -5.96 -2.12
C VAL A 133 -19.64 -5.61 -1.92
N PHE A 134 -20.12 -4.62 -2.65
CA PHE A 134 -21.53 -4.20 -2.62
C PHE A 134 -22.26 -4.81 -3.82
N ASN A 135 -23.41 -5.38 -3.52
CA ASN A 135 -24.36 -5.89 -4.52
C ASN A 135 -25.55 -4.93 -4.60
N HIS A 136 -26.11 -4.76 -5.78
CA HIS A 136 -27.35 -4.03 -6.06
C HIS A 136 -28.39 -4.94 -6.67
#